data_f13ff8790b8d0e693b432b5a982d92e1
#
_entry.id   f13ff8790b8d0e693b432b5a982d92e1
#
_cell.length_a   1.000
_cell.length_b   1.000
_cell.length_c   1.000
_cell.angle_alpha   90.00
_cell.angle_beta   90.00
_cell.angle_gamma   90.00
#
_symmetry.space_group_name_H-M   'P 1'
#
loop_
_entity.id
_entity.type
_entity.pdbx_description
1 polymer ?
#
loop_
_entity_poly.entity_id
_entity_poly.type
_entity_poly.pdbx_seq_one_letter_code
_entity_poly.pdbx_strand_id
1 'polypeptide(L)'
;MNEKFEVTNIKLGVKNPNRANVFINHEFAFSLDLSQLVDFKIKLGSEFFKHDIEKFKHASDFGKLYQRMLEWTFVRPRSVREASDHLKIITARSKSDYVRTSQELKADVMERLISKGYLDDEKFAKYYVENRFTKKGISKKRLKLELFKKGVDNSIVDAVLNEGIRSDEEEIKKIIMKKRARYDDEKLISYLVRQGFDFELARNLVQASSETD
;
A
#
# COMPACT_ATOMS: atom_id res chain seq x y z
N MET A 1 24.30 12.22 -37.12
CA MET A 1 23.60 11.06 -37.69
C MET A 1 22.78 10.43 -36.59
N ASN A 2 21.46 10.27 -36.76
CA ASN A 2 20.65 9.57 -35.77
C ASN A 2 20.93 8.07 -35.91
N GLU A 3 21.64 7.51 -34.94
CA GLU A 3 21.94 6.08 -34.88
C GLU A 3 20.62 5.29 -34.78
N LYS A 4 20.48 4.28 -35.66
CA LYS A 4 19.35 3.36 -35.67
C LYS A 4 19.72 2.06 -34.96
N PHE A 5 18.77 1.52 -34.26
CA PHE A 5 18.86 0.29 -33.46
C PHE A 5 17.91 -0.74 -34.04
N GLU A 6 18.42 -1.89 -34.45
CA GLU A 6 17.64 -2.97 -35.06
C GLU A 6 17.20 -4.00 -34.02
N VAL A 7 15.93 -4.40 -34.08
CA VAL A 7 15.40 -5.52 -33.30
C VAL A 7 15.85 -6.83 -33.92
N THR A 8 16.85 -7.46 -33.32
CA THR A 8 17.49 -8.68 -33.83
C THR A 8 16.85 -9.98 -33.31
N ASN A 9 16.09 -9.93 -32.19
CA ASN A 9 15.38 -11.10 -31.68
C ASN A 9 14.24 -10.69 -30.74
N ILE A 10 13.18 -11.52 -30.67
CA ILE A 10 12.06 -11.41 -29.70
C ILE A 10 11.80 -12.81 -29.15
N LYS A 11 11.93 -13.01 -27.84
CA LYS A 11 11.72 -14.30 -27.17
C LYS A 11 10.69 -14.15 -26.06
N LEU A 12 9.75 -15.07 -25.93
CA LEU A 12 8.83 -15.12 -24.80
C LEU A 12 9.59 -15.28 -23.49
N GLY A 13 9.09 -14.63 -22.45
CA GLY A 13 9.66 -14.72 -21.11
C GLY A 13 9.44 -16.10 -20.49
N VAL A 14 10.50 -16.74 -20.01
CA VAL A 14 10.41 -18.09 -19.40
C VAL A 14 9.56 -18.07 -18.12
N LYS A 15 9.70 -17.02 -17.29
CA LYS A 15 8.95 -16.89 -16.02
C LYS A 15 7.57 -16.28 -16.19
N ASN A 16 7.36 -15.50 -17.23
CA ASN A 16 6.09 -14.87 -17.53
C ASN A 16 5.85 -14.91 -19.05
N PRO A 17 5.01 -15.83 -19.53
CA PRO A 17 4.75 -16.01 -20.96
C PRO A 17 3.96 -14.84 -21.58
N ASN A 18 3.35 -13.97 -20.77
CA ASN A 18 2.68 -12.77 -21.25
C ASN A 18 3.66 -11.62 -21.54
N ARG A 19 4.95 -11.83 -21.30
CA ARG A 19 6.00 -10.86 -21.60
C ARG A 19 6.98 -11.44 -22.62
N ALA A 20 7.51 -10.58 -23.49
CA ALA A 20 8.57 -10.92 -24.40
C ALA A 20 9.83 -10.10 -24.13
N ASN A 21 10.97 -10.75 -24.25
CA ASN A 21 12.30 -10.15 -24.20
C ASN A 21 12.69 -9.68 -25.60
N VAL A 22 13.03 -8.42 -25.74
CA VAL A 22 13.46 -7.78 -26.98
C VAL A 22 14.97 -7.63 -26.95
N PHE A 23 15.59 -8.06 -28.04
CA PHE A 23 17.04 -7.96 -28.26
C PHE A 23 17.30 -6.95 -29.38
N ILE A 24 18.21 -6.03 -29.13
CA ILE A 24 18.66 -5.00 -30.08
C ILE A 24 20.14 -5.23 -30.33
N ASN A 25 20.54 -5.24 -31.61
CA ASN A 25 21.92 -5.51 -32.01
C ASN A 25 22.52 -6.75 -31.32
N HIS A 26 21.69 -7.83 -31.19
CA HIS A 26 22.02 -9.10 -30.54
C HIS A 26 22.14 -9.07 -29.02
N GLU A 27 21.95 -7.92 -28.35
CA GLU A 27 21.98 -7.79 -26.89
C GLU A 27 20.57 -7.64 -26.30
N PHE A 28 20.36 -8.16 -25.10
CA PHE A 28 19.10 -7.94 -24.39
C PHE A 28 18.91 -6.45 -24.07
N ALA A 29 17.82 -5.87 -24.54
CA ALA A 29 17.52 -4.46 -24.33
C ALA A 29 16.45 -4.22 -23.25
N PHE A 30 15.29 -4.88 -23.37
CA PHE A 30 14.16 -4.72 -22.43
C PHE A 30 13.16 -5.87 -22.59
N SER A 31 12.14 -5.92 -21.71
CA SER A 31 11.01 -6.85 -21.86
C SER A 31 9.69 -6.10 -21.75
N LEU A 32 8.76 -6.38 -22.65
CA LEU A 32 7.42 -5.75 -22.71
C LEU A 32 6.33 -6.80 -22.62
N ASP A 33 5.12 -6.37 -22.22
CA ASP A 33 3.93 -7.21 -22.35
C ASP A 33 3.59 -7.37 -23.84
N LEU A 34 2.95 -8.49 -24.21
CA LEU A 34 2.64 -8.79 -25.62
C LEU A 34 1.77 -7.70 -26.25
N SER A 35 0.84 -7.09 -25.49
CA SER A 35 0.04 -5.96 -25.96
C SER A 35 0.92 -4.73 -26.29
N GLN A 36 1.91 -4.43 -25.43
CA GLN A 36 2.83 -3.31 -25.64
C GLN A 36 3.70 -3.50 -26.90
N LEU A 37 4.10 -4.75 -27.22
CA LEU A 37 4.80 -5.02 -28.48
C LEU A 37 3.95 -4.64 -29.69
N VAL A 38 2.65 -4.96 -29.65
CA VAL A 38 1.70 -4.60 -30.72
C VAL A 38 1.51 -3.09 -30.78
N ASP A 39 1.26 -2.44 -29.65
CA ASP A 39 1.01 -1.00 -29.55
C ASP A 39 2.21 -0.19 -30.06
N PHE A 40 3.42 -0.59 -29.71
CA PHE A 40 4.68 0.03 -30.17
C PHE A 40 5.13 -0.45 -31.54
N LYS A 41 4.39 -1.38 -32.19
CA LYS A 41 4.71 -1.97 -33.50
C LYS A 41 6.10 -2.57 -33.55
N ILE A 42 6.57 -3.18 -32.45
CA ILE A 42 7.88 -3.81 -32.35
C ILE A 42 7.84 -5.21 -32.98
N LYS A 43 8.59 -5.40 -34.05
CA LYS A 43 8.71 -6.67 -34.79
C LYS A 43 10.19 -6.99 -35.05
N LEU A 44 10.49 -8.24 -35.36
CA LEU A 44 11.83 -8.62 -35.83
C LEU A 44 12.23 -7.79 -37.07
N GLY A 45 13.43 -7.25 -37.09
CA GLY A 45 13.94 -6.37 -38.13
C GLY A 45 13.42 -4.92 -38.06
N SER A 46 12.61 -4.55 -37.06
CA SER A 46 12.23 -3.14 -36.89
C SER A 46 13.43 -2.30 -36.48
N GLU A 47 13.54 -1.10 -37.05
CA GLU A 47 14.57 -0.11 -36.69
C GLU A 47 13.95 1.04 -35.91
N PHE A 48 14.59 1.44 -34.82
CA PHE A 48 14.16 2.53 -33.94
C PHE A 48 15.31 3.49 -33.64
N PHE A 49 14.96 4.72 -33.30
CA PHE A 49 15.93 5.70 -32.81
C PHE A 49 16.14 5.56 -31.30
N LYS A 50 17.20 6.15 -30.80
CA LYS A 50 17.56 6.08 -29.37
C LYS A 50 16.41 6.50 -28.44
N HIS A 51 15.68 7.56 -28.78
CA HIS A 51 14.56 8.05 -27.98
C HIS A 51 13.40 7.04 -27.89
N ASP A 52 13.15 6.26 -28.97
CA ASP A 52 12.14 5.20 -28.95
C ASP A 52 12.57 4.05 -28.00
N ILE A 53 13.84 3.70 -28.05
CA ILE A 53 14.41 2.68 -27.16
C ILE A 53 14.31 3.10 -25.69
N GLU A 54 14.58 4.37 -25.39
CA GLU A 54 14.41 4.92 -24.04
C GLU A 54 12.95 4.87 -23.57
N LYS A 55 11.99 5.22 -24.44
CA LYS A 55 10.56 5.09 -24.19
C LYS A 55 10.15 3.63 -23.90
N PHE A 56 10.67 2.68 -24.70
CA PHE A 56 10.38 1.25 -24.50
C PHE A 56 10.98 0.72 -23.21
N LYS A 57 12.19 1.16 -22.84
CA LYS A 57 12.81 0.83 -21.55
C LYS A 57 12.00 1.38 -20.39
N HIS A 58 11.53 2.61 -20.48
CA HIS A 58 10.63 3.21 -19.47
C HIS A 58 9.35 2.36 -19.33
N ALA A 59 8.66 2.05 -20.42
CA ALA A 59 7.46 1.22 -20.41
C ALA A 59 7.72 -0.19 -19.83
N SER A 60 8.88 -0.77 -20.13
CA SER A 60 9.33 -2.04 -19.56
C SER A 60 9.47 -2.00 -18.03
N ASP A 61 10.16 -0.98 -17.53
CA ASP A 61 10.45 -0.84 -16.10
C ASP A 61 9.19 -0.41 -15.33
N PHE A 62 8.34 0.44 -15.93
CA PHE A 62 7.02 0.75 -15.42
C PHE A 62 6.17 -0.51 -15.25
N GLY A 63 6.03 -1.33 -16.31
CA GLY A 63 5.23 -2.55 -16.26
C GLY A 63 5.68 -3.52 -15.17
N LYS A 64 7.00 -3.75 -15.03
CA LYS A 64 7.57 -4.62 -13.99
C LYS A 64 7.29 -4.08 -12.58
N LEU A 65 7.50 -2.76 -12.40
CA LEU A 65 7.35 -2.12 -11.11
C LEU A 65 5.88 -2.04 -10.70
N TYR A 66 5.00 -1.67 -11.65
CA TYR A 66 3.57 -1.62 -11.46
C TYR A 66 3.00 -2.99 -11.08
N GLN A 67 3.35 -4.04 -11.81
CA GLN A 67 2.92 -5.41 -11.51
C GLN A 67 3.32 -5.83 -10.10
N ARG A 68 4.56 -5.58 -9.70
CA ARG A 68 5.05 -5.89 -8.36
C ARG A 68 4.32 -5.13 -7.25
N MET A 69 4.04 -3.86 -7.49
CA MET A 69 3.26 -3.04 -6.55
C MET A 69 1.82 -3.50 -6.47
N LEU A 70 1.22 -3.85 -7.61
CA LEU A 70 -0.15 -4.35 -7.69
C LEU A 70 -0.32 -5.65 -6.89
N GLU A 71 0.56 -6.63 -7.07
CA GLU A 71 0.58 -7.87 -6.28
C GLU A 71 0.65 -7.61 -4.77
N TRP A 72 1.46 -6.63 -4.37
CA TRP A 72 1.58 -6.24 -2.97
C TRP A 72 0.32 -5.56 -2.41
N THR A 73 -0.40 -4.78 -3.22
CA THR A 73 -1.66 -4.14 -2.82
C THR A 73 -2.82 -5.13 -2.70
N PHE A 74 -2.81 -6.23 -3.46
CA PHE A 74 -3.86 -7.26 -3.38
C PHE A 74 -3.86 -8.08 -2.09
N VAL A 75 -2.76 -8.13 -1.36
CA VAL A 75 -2.68 -8.89 -0.09
C VAL A 75 -3.61 -8.31 0.98
N ARG A 76 -3.71 -6.98 1.06
CA ARG A 76 -4.64 -6.21 1.91
C ARG A 76 -4.71 -4.75 1.46
N PRO A 77 -5.73 -3.99 1.83
CA PRO A 77 -5.73 -2.55 1.64
C PRO A 77 -4.48 -1.88 2.23
N ARG A 78 -3.97 -0.87 1.52
CA ARG A 78 -2.75 -0.12 1.87
C ARG A 78 -3.02 1.36 1.78
N SER A 79 -2.42 2.16 2.68
CA SER A 79 -2.43 3.61 2.49
C SER A 79 -1.51 4.04 1.35
N VAL A 80 -1.78 5.19 0.78
CA VAL A 80 -0.92 5.81 -0.24
C VAL A 80 0.51 5.98 0.29
N ARG A 81 0.66 6.37 1.57
CA ARG A 81 1.96 6.50 2.21
C ARG A 81 2.67 5.15 2.37
N GLU A 82 1.97 4.09 2.84
CA GLU A 82 2.56 2.75 2.92
C GLU A 82 3.06 2.28 1.55
N ALA A 83 2.31 2.56 0.48
CA ALA A 83 2.69 2.20 -0.88
C ALA A 83 3.91 3.00 -1.37
N SER A 84 3.96 4.31 -1.11
CA SER A 84 5.10 5.15 -1.44
C SER A 84 6.38 4.67 -0.74
N ASP A 85 6.29 4.35 0.56
CA ASP A 85 7.44 3.87 1.33
C ASP A 85 7.89 2.47 0.86
N HIS A 86 6.95 1.58 0.54
CA HIS A 86 7.27 0.28 -0.04
C HIS A 86 7.94 0.42 -1.41
N LEU A 87 7.43 1.30 -2.27
CA LEU A 87 8.00 1.59 -3.59
C LEU A 87 9.44 2.08 -3.49
N LYS A 88 9.75 2.98 -2.54
CA LYS A 88 11.12 3.43 -2.26
C LYS A 88 12.03 2.25 -1.90
N ILE A 89 11.58 1.35 -1.04
CA ILE A 89 12.34 0.19 -0.60
C ILE A 89 12.65 -0.76 -1.76
N ILE A 90 11.65 -1.09 -2.59
CA ILE A 90 11.86 -2.03 -3.70
C ILE A 90 12.69 -1.43 -4.83
N THR A 91 12.57 -0.13 -5.09
CA THR A 91 13.37 0.56 -6.12
C THR A 91 14.81 0.73 -5.68
N ALA A 92 15.08 1.04 -4.41
CA ALA A 92 16.45 1.14 -3.86
C ALA A 92 17.26 -0.16 -4.05
N ARG A 93 16.60 -1.32 -4.12
CA ARG A 93 17.24 -2.64 -4.33
C ARG A 93 17.37 -3.02 -5.81
N SER A 94 16.93 -2.16 -6.74
CA SER A 94 17.02 -2.45 -8.18
C SER A 94 18.46 -2.42 -8.66
N LYS A 95 18.80 -3.32 -9.60
CA LYS A 95 20.08 -3.29 -10.32
C LYS A 95 20.12 -2.18 -11.37
N SER A 96 18.94 -1.74 -11.87
CA SER A 96 18.83 -0.63 -12.81
C SER A 96 18.99 0.70 -12.07
N ASP A 97 19.95 1.51 -12.52
CA ASP A 97 20.17 2.86 -11.99
C ASP A 97 18.96 3.74 -12.25
N TYR A 98 18.38 3.67 -13.44
CA TYR A 98 17.18 4.39 -13.82
C TYR A 98 16.02 4.10 -12.85
N VAL A 99 15.75 2.85 -12.53
CA VAL A 99 14.69 2.47 -11.57
C VAL A 99 14.97 3.01 -10.16
N ARG A 100 16.26 3.06 -9.75
CA ARG A 100 16.63 3.63 -8.43
C ARG A 100 16.41 5.14 -8.37
N THR A 101 16.79 5.86 -9.42
CA THR A 101 16.88 7.34 -9.43
C THR A 101 15.65 8.04 -9.99
N SER A 102 14.95 7.45 -10.96
CA SER A 102 13.81 8.09 -11.62
C SER A 102 12.64 8.34 -10.67
N GLN A 103 12.37 9.61 -10.38
CA GLN A 103 11.20 10.03 -9.63
C GLN A 103 9.93 9.98 -10.49
N GLU A 104 10.06 10.28 -11.80
CA GLU A 104 8.98 10.19 -12.78
C GLU A 104 8.38 8.78 -12.83
N LEU A 105 9.21 7.75 -13.02
CA LEU A 105 8.77 6.36 -13.02
C LEU A 105 8.01 5.98 -11.74
N LYS A 106 8.48 6.44 -10.58
CA LYS A 106 7.82 6.18 -9.31
C LYS A 106 6.47 6.90 -9.19
N ALA A 107 6.42 8.15 -9.66
CA ALA A 107 5.20 8.94 -9.69
C ALA A 107 4.14 8.30 -10.58
N ASP A 108 4.51 7.89 -11.80
CA ASP A 108 3.62 7.24 -12.76
C ASP A 108 3.02 5.93 -12.20
N VAL A 109 3.84 5.12 -11.52
CA VAL A 109 3.36 3.89 -10.87
C VAL A 109 2.35 4.20 -9.77
N MET A 110 2.63 5.19 -8.92
CA MET A 110 1.72 5.60 -7.84
C MET A 110 0.43 6.18 -8.40
N GLU A 111 0.51 7.08 -9.37
CA GLU A 111 -0.65 7.68 -10.02
C GLU A 111 -1.56 6.60 -10.65
N ARG A 112 -0.96 5.63 -11.34
CA ARG A 112 -1.71 4.54 -11.95
C ARG A 112 -2.43 3.67 -10.92
N LEU A 113 -1.80 3.37 -9.78
CA LEU A 113 -2.42 2.62 -8.69
C LEU A 113 -3.58 3.39 -8.05
N ILE A 114 -3.42 4.69 -7.84
CA ILE A 114 -4.45 5.58 -7.28
C ILE A 114 -5.61 5.73 -8.28
N SER A 115 -5.33 6.08 -9.53
CA SER A 115 -6.36 6.29 -10.57
C SER A 115 -7.19 5.05 -10.87
N LYS A 116 -6.63 3.85 -10.64
CA LYS A 116 -7.35 2.57 -10.76
C LYS A 116 -8.05 2.13 -9.47
N GLY A 117 -7.94 2.92 -8.38
CA GLY A 117 -8.58 2.63 -7.09
C GLY A 117 -7.94 1.47 -6.31
N TYR A 118 -6.71 1.06 -6.67
CA TYR A 118 -5.94 0.06 -5.91
C TYR A 118 -5.32 0.64 -4.65
N LEU A 119 -5.11 1.95 -4.62
CA LEU A 119 -4.73 2.72 -3.44
C LEU A 119 -5.83 3.74 -3.17
N ASP A 120 -6.42 3.64 -1.98
CA ASP A 120 -7.55 4.45 -1.53
C ASP A 120 -7.48 4.54 0.00
N ASP A 121 -7.17 5.73 0.50
CA ASP A 121 -6.96 5.97 1.93
C ASP A 121 -8.26 5.83 2.74
N GLU A 122 -9.43 6.08 2.16
CA GLU A 122 -10.71 5.86 2.83
C GLU A 122 -10.99 4.36 3.01
N LYS A 123 -10.85 3.57 1.95
CA LYS A 123 -10.97 2.10 2.03
C LYS A 123 -9.95 1.50 2.99
N PHE A 124 -8.72 2.02 2.96
CA PHE A 124 -7.68 1.61 3.90
C PHE A 124 -8.06 1.93 5.34
N ALA A 125 -8.56 3.15 5.61
CA ALA A 125 -8.95 3.56 6.96
C ALA A 125 -10.10 2.71 7.51
N LYS A 126 -11.15 2.44 6.71
CA LYS A 126 -12.25 1.54 7.07
C LYS A 126 -11.74 0.15 7.41
N TYR A 127 -10.96 -0.45 6.51
CA TYR A 127 -10.33 -1.76 6.76
C TYR A 127 -9.49 -1.75 8.05
N TYR A 128 -8.71 -0.70 8.28
CA TYR A 128 -7.85 -0.60 9.46
C TYR A 128 -8.66 -0.52 10.76
N VAL A 129 -9.70 0.31 10.79
CA VAL A 129 -10.61 0.46 11.93
C VAL A 129 -11.31 -0.87 12.24
N GLU A 130 -11.81 -1.57 11.23
CA GLU A 130 -12.50 -2.85 11.40
C GLU A 130 -11.60 -3.94 11.95
N ASN A 131 -10.35 -4.02 11.49
CA ASN A 131 -9.49 -5.17 11.73
C ASN A 131 -8.45 -4.95 12.84
N ARG A 132 -8.22 -3.69 13.28
CA ARG A 132 -7.18 -3.38 14.25
C ARG A 132 -7.57 -3.80 15.66
N PHE A 133 -6.79 -4.70 16.27
CA PHE A 133 -6.96 -5.14 17.65
C PHE A 133 -8.40 -5.56 18.05
N THR A 134 -9.14 -6.21 17.15
CA THR A 134 -10.53 -6.62 17.36
C THR A 134 -10.77 -7.37 18.68
N LYS A 135 -9.80 -8.19 19.08
CA LYS A 135 -9.88 -8.98 20.33
C LYS A 135 -9.32 -8.23 21.57
N LYS A 136 -8.49 -7.19 21.39
CA LYS A 136 -7.77 -6.56 22.53
C LYS A 136 -8.43 -5.30 23.05
N GLY A 137 -9.27 -4.69 22.25
CA GLY A 137 -9.79 -3.34 22.46
C GLY A 137 -8.80 -2.25 22.07
N ILE A 138 -9.30 -1.18 21.48
CA ILE A 138 -8.52 0.00 21.07
C ILE A 138 -9.43 1.23 21.06
N SER A 139 -8.98 2.37 21.62
CA SER A 139 -9.75 3.61 21.61
C SER A 139 -9.76 4.28 20.23
N LYS A 140 -10.82 5.01 19.92
CA LYS A 140 -10.90 5.87 18.73
C LYS A 140 -9.74 6.85 18.65
N LYS A 141 -9.33 7.43 19.77
CA LYS A 141 -8.18 8.34 19.87
C LYS A 141 -6.88 7.66 19.40
N ARG A 142 -6.66 6.43 19.81
CA ARG A 142 -5.50 5.66 19.40
C ARG A 142 -5.56 5.25 17.92
N LEU A 143 -6.72 4.84 17.42
CA LEU A 143 -6.95 4.56 15.99
C LEU A 143 -6.63 5.79 15.14
N LYS A 144 -7.10 6.98 15.55
CA LYS A 144 -6.79 8.24 14.88
C LYS A 144 -5.30 8.50 14.79
N LEU A 145 -4.56 8.33 15.88
CA LEU A 145 -3.10 8.50 15.91
C LEU A 145 -2.37 7.47 15.03
N GLU A 146 -2.83 6.22 15.02
CA GLU A 146 -2.21 5.17 14.20
C GLU A 146 -2.46 5.44 12.70
N LEU A 147 -3.67 5.85 12.30
CA LEU A 147 -4.00 6.20 10.92
C LEU A 147 -3.25 7.46 10.44
N PHE A 148 -3.13 8.47 11.29
CA PHE A 148 -2.30 9.65 11.00
C PHE A 148 -0.83 9.27 10.73
N LYS A 149 -0.24 8.38 11.55
CA LYS A 149 1.11 7.86 11.31
C LYS A 149 1.23 7.09 9.99
N LYS A 150 0.15 6.55 9.48
CA LYS A 150 0.08 5.89 8.17
C LYS A 150 -0.20 6.84 7.00
N GLY A 151 -0.27 8.13 7.28
CA GLY A 151 -0.40 9.19 6.28
C GLY A 151 -1.81 9.42 5.76
N VAL A 152 -2.83 8.87 6.45
CA VAL A 152 -4.23 9.13 6.10
C VAL A 152 -4.61 10.54 6.57
N ASP A 153 -5.32 11.29 5.72
CA ASP A 153 -5.78 12.64 6.03
C ASP A 153 -6.76 12.65 7.22
N ASN A 154 -6.65 13.68 8.06
CA ASN A 154 -7.50 13.80 9.24
C ASN A 154 -8.99 13.84 8.92
N SER A 155 -9.39 14.45 7.82
CA SER A 155 -10.79 14.53 7.39
C SER A 155 -11.35 13.14 7.07
N ILE A 156 -10.57 12.29 6.40
CA ILE A 156 -10.92 10.89 6.10
C ILE A 156 -11.02 10.10 7.41
N VAL A 157 -10.01 10.26 8.28
CA VAL A 157 -10.00 9.53 9.58
C VAL A 157 -11.21 9.89 10.43
N ASP A 158 -11.53 11.18 10.55
CA ASP A 158 -12.68 11.64 11.34
C ASP A 158 -14.01 11.16 10.74
N ALA A 159 -14.15 11.19 9.41
CA ALA A 159 -15.33 10.65 8.73
C ALA A 159 -15.52 9.16 9.04
N VAL A 160 -14.47 8.34 8.85
CA VAL A 160 -14.55 6.89 9.09
C VAL A 160 -14.81 6.54 10.55
N LEU A 161 -14.20 7.25 11.52
CA LEU A 161 -14.44 7.00 12.95
C LEU A 161 -15.85 7.42 13.40
N ASN A 162 -16.49 8.36 12.68
CA ASN A 162 -17.86 8.81 12.92
C ASN A 162 -18.92 7.89 12.28
N GLU A 163 -18.56 7.01 11.35
CA GLU A 163 -19.48 6.00 10.79
C GLU A 163 -19.97 4.97 11.82
N GLY A 164 -19.42 5.01 13.05
CA GLY A 164 -19.89 4.15 14.13
C GLY A 164 -19.45 2.68 14.04
N ILE A 165 -18.48 2.34 13.19
CA ILE A 165 -17.94 0.99 13.00
C ILE A 165 -17.46 0.37 14.34
N ARG A 166 -16.98 1.23 15.26
CA ARG A 166 -16.54 0.84 16.61
C ARG A 166 -16.92 1.92 17.63
N SER A 167 -17.34 1.49 18.82
CA SER A 167 -17.59 2.39 19.93
C SER A 167 -16.55 2.21 21.04
N ASP A 168 -16.13 3.30 21.68
CA ASP A 168 -15.20 3.22 22.81
C ASP A 168 -15.81 2.44 23.98
N GLU A 169 -17.13 2.46 24.15
CA GLU A 169 -17.83 1.69 25.15
C GLU A 169 -17.64 0.17 24.98
N GLU A 170 -17.86 -0.36 23.77
CA GLU A 170 -17.65 -1.77 23.48
C GLU A 170 -16.19 -2.17 23.65
N GLU A 171 -15.28 -1.30 23.23
CA GLU A 171 -13.84 -1.58 23.33
C GLU A 171 -13.37 -1.57 24.80
N ILE A 172 -13.91 -0.72 25.65
CA ILE A 172 -13.67 -0.73 27.11
C ILE A 172 -14.19 -2.02 27.70
N LYS A 173 -15.43 -2.44 27.41
CA LYS A 173 -16.00 -3.71 27.90
C LYS A 173 -15.10 -4.91 27.56
N LYS A 174 -14.54 -4.97 26.36
CA LYS A 174 -13.57 -6.02 25.98
C LYS A 174 -12.30 -6.01 26.84
N ILE A 175 -11.84 -4.83 27.25
CA ILE A 175 -10.64 -4.68 28.07
C ILE A 175 -10.97 -5.08 29.53
N ILE A 176 -12.11 -4.64 30.05
CA ILE A 176 -12.58 -4.99 31.41
C ILE A 176 -12.65 -6.51 31.56
N MET A 177 -13.36 -7.21 30.68
CA MET A 177 -13.48 -8.68 30.69
C MET A 177 -12.13 -9.40 30.78
N LYS A 178 -11.10 -8.84 30.18
CA LYS A 178 -9.76 -9.49 30.16
C LYS A 178 -8.89 -9.16 31.36
N LYS A 179 -9.10 -8.00 31.94
CA LYS A 179 -8.17 -7.47 32.95
C LYS A 179 -8.76 -7.43 34.35
N ARG A 180 -10.06 -7.59 34.49
CA ARG A 180 -10.76 -7.55 35.77
C ARG A 180 -10.13 -8.45 36.83
N ALA A 181 -9.81 -9.68 36.49
CA ALA A 181 -9.18 -10.64 37.40
C ALA A 181 -7.79 -10.23 37.93
N ARG A 182 -7.15 -9.20 37.33
CA ARG A 182 -5.77 -8.79 37.65
C ARG A 182 -5.67 -7.36 38.17
N TYR A 183 -6.67 -6.51 37.93
CA TYR A 183 -6.66 -5.10 38.23
C TYR A 183 -7.87 -4.72 39.09
N ASP A 184 -7.62 -3.99 40.14
CA ASP A 184 -8.68 -3.23 40.85
C ASP A 184 -9.21 -2.09 39.98
N ASP A 185 -10.29 -1.45 40.44
CA ASP A 185 -10.97 -0.39 39.67
C ASP A 185 -10.06 0.78 39.34
N GLU A 186 -9.26 1.24 40.29
CA GLU A 186 -8.39 2.41 40.11
C GLU A 186 -7.30 2.11 39.06
N LYS A 187 -6.67 0.94 39.13
CA LYS A 187 -5.67 0.51 38.18
C LYS A 187 -6.27 0.29 36.78
N LEU A 188 -7.50 -0.23 36.73
CA LEU A 188 -8.19 -0.49 35.47
C LEU A 188 -8.58 0.82 34.78
N ILE A 189 -9.14 1.78 35.51
CA ILE A 189 -9.44 3.14 35.02
C ILE A 189 -8.17 3.81 34.53
N SER A 190 -7.11 3.83 35.35
CA SER A 190 -5.81 4.40 34.96
C SER A 190 -5.21 3.75 33.71
N TYR A 191 -5.39 2.44 33.56
CA TYR A 191 -4.96 1.72 32.37
C TYR A 191 -5.75 2.18 31.14
N LEU A 192 -7.09 2.27 31.22
CA LEU A 192 -7.97 2.67 30.12
C LEU A 192 -7.65 4.10 29.64
N VAL A 193 -7.47 5.03 30.57
CA VAL A 193 -7.10 6.42 30.25
C VAL A 193 -5.76 6.49 29.51
N ARG A 194 -4.77 5.71 29.95
CA ARG A 194 -3.47 5.59 29.23
C ARG A 194 -3.60 4.98 27.83
N GLN A 195 -4.65 4.17 27.58
CA GLN A 195 -4.95 3.66 26.25
C GLN A 195 -5.72 4.67 25.37
N GLY A 196 -6.04 5.85 25.93
CA GLY A 196 -6.67 6.96 25.22
C GLY A 196 -8.19 6.98 25.28
N PHE A 197 -8.80 6.22 26.18
CA PHE A 197 -10.23 6.30 26.46
C PHE A 197 -10.55 7.52 27.33
N ASP A 198 -11.78 8.02 27.23
CA ASP A 198 -12.29 9.07 28.09
C ASP A 198 -12.37 8.61 29.55
N PHE A 199 -12.02 9.49 30.50
CA PHE A 199 -11.98 9.14 31.92
C PHE A 199 -13.35 8.82 32.49
N GLU A 200 -14.35 9.68 32.21
CA GLU A 200 -15.72 9.49 32.75
C GLU A 200 -16.37 8.24 32.18
N LEU A 201 -16.21 8.00 30.89
CA LEU A 201 -16.71 6.78 30.25
C LEU A 201 -16.02 5.52 30.85
N ALA A 202 -14.70 5.56 31.04
CA ALA A 202 -13.95 4.46 31.63
C ALA A 202 -14.39 4.20 33.08
N ARG A 203 -14.52 5.25 33.89
CA ARG A 203 -14.98 5.17 35.28
C ARG A 203 -16.36 4.54 35.38
N ASN A 204 -17.34 5.05 34.63
CA ASN A 204 -18.70 4.57 34.65
C ASN A 204 -18.82 3.09 34.29
N LEU A 205 -18.12 2.67 33.26
CA LEU A 205 -18.15 1.26 32.80
C LEU A 205 -17.42 0.30 33.74
N VAL A 206 -16.34 0.74 34.39
CA VAL A 206 -15.62 -0.07 35.39
C VAL A 206 -16.48 -0.25 36.63
N GLN A 207 -17.11 0.84 37.15
CA GLN A 207 -18.01 0.78 38.30
C GLN A 207 -19.24 -0.09 38.05
N ALA A 208 -19.91 0.08 36.89
CA ALA A 208 -21.06 -0.77 36.53
C ALA A 208 -20.69 -2.25 36.42
N SER A 209 -19.45 -2.57 36.03
CA SER A 209 -18.99 -3.98 35.97
C SER A 209 -18.68 -4.57 37.35
N SER A 210 -18.47 -3.73 38.39
CA SER A 210 -18.24 -4.20 39.77
C SER A 210 -19.53 -4.55 40.51
N GLU A 211 -20.65 -3.96 40.09
CA GLU A 211 -21.98 -4.20 40.71
C GLU A 211 -22.66 -5.48 40.19
N THR A 212 -22.11 -6.07 39.15
CA THR A 212 -22.70 -7.24 38.44
C THR A 212 -21.99 -8.56 38.77
N ASP A 213 -20.86 -8.54 39.47
CA ASP A 213 -20.11 -9.67 39.99
C ASP A 213 -20.40 -9.90 41.48
#